data_289158806fae77173cd54c4186fce16f
#
_entry.id   289158806fae77173cd54c4186fce16f
#
_cell.length_a   1.000
_cell.length_b   1.000
_cell.length_c   1.000
_cell.angle_alpha   90.00
_cell.angle_beta   90.00
_cell.angle_gamma   90.00
#
_symmetry.space_group_name_H-M   'P 1'
#
loop_
_entity.id
_entity.type
_entity.pdbx_description
1 polymer ?
#
loop_
_entity_poly.entity_id
_entity_poly.type
_entity_poly.pdbx_seq_one_letter_code
_entity_poly.pdbx_strand_id
1 'polypeptide(L)'
;MAALKKGEIVRINYTARFAENDKVFDTTNADVAKDAGIFNEKYSYAAMPYIIGSGRFFKVLDEAIASAEVGKETEIVIKCEDAAGVKDPKLIETYPIKEFYKQEIMPQPGLEVKLGDKTGTVITVGAGRVKVDFNNFLAGKDLKYTFTVEEIMEDKAAKADAIVQMDFGSSEGFSFEFTDDKVIVHTSDLTKFNQGWMMSKFRIVSDFRESFEGIGAIDFVETWAKPAEPKKSE
;
A
#
# COMPACT_ATOMS: atom_id res chain seq x y z
N MET A 1 2.79 8.23 27.60
CA MET A 1 1.56 7.57 27.13
C MET A 1 1.88 6.10 26.87
N ALA A 2 0.91 5.21 26.89
CA ALA A 2 1.15 3.80 26.56
C ALA A 2 1.42 3.67 25.06
N ALA A 3 2.36 2.78 24.70
CA ALA A 3 2.58 2.44 23.28
C ALA A 3 1.31 1.81 22.68
N LEU A 4 1.09 2.03 21.40
CA LEU A 4 0.00 1.42 20.65
C LEU A 4 0.21 -0.11 20.60
N LYS A 5 -0.87 -0.86 20.74
CA LYS A 5 -0.80 -2.32 20.79
C LYS A 5 -0.88 -2.91 19.39
N LYS A 6 -0.26 -4.07 19.22
CA LYS A 6 -0.42 -4.87 18.02
C LYS A 6 -1.90 -5.16 17.75
N GLY A 7 -2.35 -5.01 16.50
CA GLY A 7 -3.74 -5.16 16.08
C GLY A 7 -4.61 -3.91 16.25
N GLU A 8 -4.15 -2.87 16.94
CA GLU A 8 -4.86 -1.58 16.95
C GLU A 8 -4.82 -0.95 15.57
N ILE A 9 -5.93 -0.33 15.18
CA ILE A 9 -6.06 0.36 13.90
C ILE A 9 -5.97 1.86 14.16
N VAL A 10 -5.06 2.50 13.45
CA VAL A 10 -4.84 3.95 13.51
C VAL A 10 -5.04 4.57 12.14
N ARG A 11 -5.26 5.89 12.08
CA ARG A 11 -5.12 6.68 10.86
C ARG A 11 -3.79 7.42 10.91
N ILE A 12 -3.03 7.32 9.83
CA ILE A 12 -1.73 7.96 9.72
C ILE A 12 -1.63 8.84 8.48
N ASN A 13 -1.01 9.98 8.63
CA ASN A 13 -0.44 10.74 7.53
C ASN A 13 1.06 10.54 7.50
N TYR A 14 1.63 10.44 6.31
CA TYR A 14 3.09 10.36 6.17
C TYR A 14 3.58 10.99 4.87
N THR A 15 4.87 11.29 4.86
CA THR A 15 5.64 11.62 3.66
C THR A 15 6.96 10.87 3.71
N ALA A 16 7.25 10.12 2.66
CA ALA A 16 8.46 9.32 2.50
C ALA A 16 9.42 9.97 1.51
N ARG A 17 10.68 10.09 1.89
CA ARG A 17 11.74 10.74 1.13
C ARG A 17 12.98 9.85 1.06
N PHE A 18 13.80 10.06 0.05
CA PHE A 18 15.17 9.56 0.08
C PHE A 18 16.01 10.44 1.00
N ALA A 19 16.70 9.86 1.98
CA ALA A 19 17.46 10.62 2.97
C ALA A 19 18.63 11.42 2.36
N GLU A 20 19.16 10.97 1.21
CA GLU A 20 20.31 11.60 0.55
C GLU A 20 20.00 12.95 -0.13
N ASN A 21 18.74 13.16 -0.59
CA ASN A 21 18.40 14.32 -1.42
C ASN A 21 17.01 14.91 -1.13
N ASP A 22 16.34 14.44 -0.09
CA ASP A 22 14.98 14.85 0.33
C ASP A 22 13.90 14.69 -0.76
N LYS A 23 14.18 13.98 -1.85
CA LYS A 23 13.19 13.74 -2.90
C LYS A 23 12.07 12.86 -2.36
N VAL A 24 10.84 13.38 -2.43
CA VAL A 24 9.63 12.62 -2.07
C VAL A 24 9.42 11.50 -3.08
N PHE A 25 9.11 10.30 -2.59
CA PHE A 25 8.73 9.16 -3.43
C PHE A 25 7.35 8.60 -3.10
N ASP A 26 6.81 8.92 -1.91
CA ASP A 26 5.46 8.51 -1.49
C ASP A 26 4.91 9.46 -0.42
N THR A 27 3.60 9.70 -0.40
CA THR A 27 2.94 10.55 0.60
C THR A 27 1.43 10.37 0.61
N THR A 28 0.81 10.58 1.76
CA THR A 28 -0.65 10.68 1.91
C THR A 28 -1.18 12.11 1.68
N ASN A 29 -0.30 13.11 1.47
CA ASN A 29 -0.69 14.51 1.28
C ASN A 29 -0.73 14.88 -0.21
N ALA A 30 -1.89 15.34 -0.69
CA ALA A 30 -2.11 15.69 -2.09
C ALA A 30 -1.21 16.84 -2.57
N ASP A 31 -1.00 17.86 -1.75
CA ASP A 31 -0.22 19.03 -2.14
C ASP A 31 1.27 18.69 -2.21
N VAL A 32 1.77 17.91 -1.25
CA VAL A 32 3.14 17.37 -1.29
C VAL A 32 3.35 16.49 -2.53
N ALA A 33 2.35 15.67 -2.89
CA ALA A 33 2.43 14.82 -4.10
C ALA A 33 2.49 15.65 -5.39
N LYS A 34 1.70 16.74 -5.48
CA LYS A 34 1.72 17.68 -6.63
C LYS A 34 3.06 18.38 -6.74
N ASP A 35 3.55 18.93 -5.64
CA ASP A 35 4.83 19.65 -5.60
C ASP A 35 6.01 18.76 -5.95
N ALA A 36 5.94 17.48 -5.56
CA ALA A 36 6.95 16.48 -5.88
C ALA A 36 6.81 15.87 -7.30
N GLY A 37 5.74 16.18 -8.02
CA GLY A 37 5.47 15.65 -9.38
C GLY A 37 5.10 14.15 -9.39
N ILE A 38 4.59 13.62 -8.26
CA ILE A 38 4.16 12.21 -8.13
C ILE A 38 2.64 12.07 -7.94
N PHE A 39 1.90 13.17 -8.10
CA PHE A 39 0.44 13.16 -7.93
C PHE A 39 -0.24 12.23 -8.94
N ASN A 40 -1.16 11.40 -8.46
CA ASN A 40 -1.95 10.49 -9.27
C ASN A 40 -3.43 10.60 -8.88
N GLU A 41 -4.27 11.00 -9.83
CA GLU A 41 -5.73 11.18 -9.63
C GLU A 41 -6.47 9.91 -9.17
N LYS A 42 -5.87 8.73 -9.40
CA LYS A 42 -6.44 7.45 -8.98
C LYS A 42 -6.24 7.13 -7.50
N TYR A 43 -5.38 7.88 -6.81
CA TYR A 43 -5.06 7.66 -5.41
C TYR A 43 -5.87 8.62 -4.52
N SER A 44 -6.33 8.11 -3.40
CA SER A 44 -6.95 8.93 -2.36
C SER A 44 -5.84 9.47 -1.45
N TYR A 45 -5.70 10.79 -1.44
CA TYR A 45 -4.75 11.48 -0.56
C TYR A 45 -5.47 11.91 0.72
N ALA A 46 -5.40 11.06 1.72
CA ALA A 46 -5.97 11.30 3.05
C ALA A 46 -5.21 10.45 4.08
N ALA A 47 -5.42 10.72 5.36
CA ALA A 47 -4.91 9.86 6.41
C ALA A 47 -5.37 8.42 6.18
N MET A 48 -4.41 7.52 5.93
CA MET A 48 -4.70 6.13 5.61
C MET A 48 -4.84 5.29 6.88
N PRO A 49 -5.73 4.29 6.89
CA PRO A 49 -5.78 3.34 7.97
C PRO A 49 -4.54 2.44 7.97
N TYR A 50 -4.08 2.07 9.16
CA TYR A 50 -2.94 1.18 9.36
C TYR A 50 -3.16 0.31 10.59
N ILE A 51 -2.85 -0.99 10.49
CA ILE A 51 -2.89 -1.94 11.60
C ILE A 51 -1.49 -2.06 12.18
N ILE A 52 -1.32 -1.73 13.45
CA ILE A 52 -0.05 -1.82 14.16
C ILE A 52 0.43 -3.28 14.20
N GLY A 53 1.67 -3.50 13.81
CA GLY A 53 2.27 -4.85 13.79
C GLY A 53 1.85 -5.73 12.61
N SER A 54 1.14 -5.17 11.61
CA SER A 54 0.73 -5.92 10.42
C SER A 54 1.88 -6.24 9.44
N GLY A 55 3.04 -5.59 9.61
CA GLY A 55 4.19 -5.77 8.72
C GLY A 55 3.99 -5.20 7.31
N ARG A 56 3.03 -4.30 7.11
CA ARG A 56 2.78 -3.63 5.81
C ARG A 56 3.80 -2.54 5.52
N PHE A 57 4.42 -1.99 6.57
CA PHE A 57 5.59 -1.13 6.49
C PHE A 57 6.87 -1.87 6.87
N PHE A 58 8.00 -1.22 6.66
CA PHE A 58 9.27 -1.70 7.20
C PHE A 58 9.18 -1.81 8.72
N LYS A 59 9.81 -2.85 9.28
CA LYS A 59 9.73 -3.13 10.72
C LYS A 59 10.09 -1.92 11.59
N VAL A 60 11.13 -1.19 11.23
CA VAL A 60 11.57 0.03 11.96
C VAL A 60 10.49 1.12 11.93
N LEU A 61 9.78 1.29 10.80
CA LEU A 61 8.69 2.26 10.71
C LEU A 61 7.48 1.81 11.54
N ASP A 62 7.12 0.53 11.49
CA ASP A 62 6.02 -0.03 12.27
C ASP A 62 6.25 0.14 13.79
N GLU A 63 7.49 -0.15 14.26
CA GLU A 63 7.88 0.06 15.66
C GLU A 63 7.86 1.55 16.05
N ALA A 64 8.25 2.44 15.15
CA ALA A 64 8.19 3.88 15.38
C ALA A 64 6.74 4.38 15.46
N ILE A 65 5.86 3.92 14.57
CA ILE A 65 4.42 4.25 14.62
C ILE A 65 3.79 3.73 15.92
N ALA A 66 4.09 2.49 16.33
CA ALA A 66 3.61 1.91 17.57
C ALA A 66 4.03 2.69 18.83
N SER A 67 5.16 3.39 18.76
CA SER A 67 5.70 4.18 19.87
C SER A 67 5.34 5.66 19.79
N ALA A 68 4.68 6.10 18.71
CA ALA A 68 4.40 7.50 18.46
C ALA A 68 3.29 8.04 19.37
N GLU A 69 3.34 9.33 19.62
CA GLU A 69 2.32 10.09 20.33
C GLU A 69 1.27 10.58 19.32
N VAL A 70 0.00 10.28 19.60
CA VAL A 70 -1.12 10.70 18.72
C VAL A 70 -1.15 12.22 18.57
N GLY A 71 -1.32 12.70 17.37
CA GLY A 71 -1.34 14.12 17.00
C GLY A 71 0.04 14.78 16.92
N LYS A 72 1.14 14.04 17.12
CA LYS A 72 2.50 14.58 17.07
C LYS A 72 3.26 14.09 15.84
N GLU A 73 3.81 15.03 15.11
CA GLU A 73 4.70 14.71 13.99
C GLU A 73 6.00 14.05 14.49
N THR A 74 6.35 12.96 13.85
CA THR A 74 7.57 12.18 14.15
C THR A 74 8.35 11.98 12.87
N GLU A 75 9.67 12.18 12.94
CA GLU A 75 10.59 11.90 11.84
C GLU A 75 11.54 10.77 12.21
N ILE A 76 11.76 9.84 11.28
CA ILE A 76 12.73 8.76 11.41
C ILE A 76 13.52 8.58 10.12
N VAL A 77 14.75 8.07 10.26
CA VAL A 77 15.56 7.63 9.14
C VAL A 77 15.76 6.11 9.25
N ILE A 78 15.42 5.39 8.19
CA ILE A 78 15.56 3.95 8.07
C ILE A 78 16.74 3.66 7.17
N LYS A 79 17.73 2.92 7.65
CA LYS A 79 18.88 2.50 6.87
C LYS A 79 18.45 1.52 5.77
N CYS A 80 19.18 1.51 4.66
CA CYS A 80 18.82 0.66 3.52
C CYS A 80 18.76 -0.83 3.91
N GLU A 81 19.58 -1.28 4.85
CA GLU A 81 19.60 -2.65 5.35
C GLU A 81 18.27 -3.06 6.04
N ASP A 82 17.65 -2.10 6.75
CA ASP A 82 16.37 -2.26 7.46
C ASP A 82 15.15 -1.90 6.60
N ALA A 83 15.38 -1.43 5.38
CA ALA A 83 14.37 -1.09 4.39
C ALA A 83 14.34 -2.13 3.24
N ALA A 84 14.66 -1.71 2.02
CA ALA A 84 14.65 -2.59 0.85
C ALA A 84 15.97 -3.37 0.64
N GLY A 85 16.88 -3.30 1.59
CA GLY A 85 18.19 -3.95 1.52
C GLY A 85 19.21 -3.21 0.64
N VAL A 86 20.42 -3.74 0.58
CA VAL A 86 21.47 -3.24 -0.31
C VAL A 86 21.19 -3.69 -1.75
N LYS A 87 21.74 -2.99 -2.73
CA LYS A 87 21.66 -3.44 -4.12
C LYS A 87 22.41 -4.75 -4.33
N ASP A 88 21.76 -5.70 -5.00
CA ASP A 88 22.42 -6.90 -5.50
C ASP A 88 23.06 -6.61 -6.87
N PRO A 89 24.40 -6.69 -6.99
CA PRO A 89 25.09 -6.48 -8.26
C PRO A 89 24.67 -7.49 -9.35
N LYS A 90 24.17 -8.66 -8.97
CA LYS A 90 23.69 -9.69 -9.92
C LYS A 90 22.41 -9.27 -10.64
N LEU A 91 21.62 -8.36 -10.05
CA LEU A 91 20.44 -7.79 -10.65
C LEU A 91 20.75 -6.60 -11.57
N ILE A 92 22.04 -6.29 -11.77
CA ILE A 92 22.47 -5.28 -12.73
C ILE A 92 23.00 -5.99 -13.96
N GLU A 93 22.20 -6.00 -15.02
CA GLU A 93 22.46 -6.77 -16.24
C GLU A 93 22.81 -5.86 -17.43
N THR A 94 23.55 -6.39 -18.40
CA THR A 94 23.96 -5.63 -19.58
C THR A 94 23.40 -6.29 -20.85
N TYR A 95 22.68 -5.53 -21.64
CA TYR A 95 22.03 -5.96 -22.87
C TYR A 95 22.60 -5.25 -24.10
N PRO A 96 22.59 -5.90 -25.27
CA PRO A 96 22.85 -5.21 -26.54
C PRO A 96 21.79 -4.14 -26.80
N ILE A 97 22.19 -2.93 -27.23
CA ILE A 97 21.24 -1.84 -27.52
C ILE A 97 20.22 -2.23 -28.61
N LYS A 98 20.58 -3.15 -29.50
CA LYS A 98 19.69 -3.68 -30.56
C LYS A 98 18.43 -4.35 -30.01
N GLU A 99 18.46 -4.90 -28.81
CA GLU A 99 17.28 -5.54 -28.20
C GLU A 99 16.20 -4.51 -27.83
N PHE A 100 16.63 -3.31 -27.44
CA PHE A 100 15.72 -2.20 -27.17
C PHE A 100 15.11 -1.65 -28.46
N TYR A 101 15.93 -1.47 -29.49
CA TYR A 101 15.45 -0.98 -30.80
C TYR A 101 14.44 -1.93 -31.46
N LYS A 102 14.56 -3.25 -31.26
CA LYS A 102 13.58 -4.23 -31.74
C LYS A 102 12.21 -4.07 -31.06
N GLN A 103 12.17 -3.48 -29.88
CA GLN A 103 10.96 -3.18 -29.13
C GLN A 103 10.55 -1.71 -29.26
N GLU A 104 11.14 -0.97 -30.21
CA GLU A 104 10.91 0.46 -30.45
C GLU A 104 11.24 1.34 -29.23
N ILE A 105 12.10 0.84 -28.30
CA ILE A 105 12.54 1.56 -27.11
C ILE A 105 13.83 2.30 -27.42
N MET A 106 13.86 3.61 -27.17
CA MET A 106 15.08 4.43 -27.16
C MET A 106 15.63 4.50 -25.74
N PRO A 107 16.62 3.66 -25.36
CA PRO A 107 17.09 3.59 -23.99
C PRO A 107 17.85 4.86 -23.61
N GLN A 108 17.51 5.41 -22.44
CA GLN A 108 18.16 6.57 -21.83
C GLN A 108 18.35 6.31 -20.33
N PRO A 109 19.42 6.83 -19.68
CA PRO A 109 19.58 6.72 -18.25
C PRO A 109 18.35 7.26 -17.50
N GLY A 110 17.85 6.47 -16.54
CA GLY A 110 16.64 6.76 -15.79
C GLY A 110 15.35 6.24 -16.41
N LEU A 111 15.37 5.75 -17.64
CA LEU A 111 14.17 5.16 -18.26
C LEU A 111 13.85 3.81 -17.61
N GLU A 112 12.60 3.64 -17.19
CA GLU A 112 12.06 2.34 -16.78
C GLU A 112 11.77 1.49 -18.03
N VAL A 113 12.23 0.24 -18.03
CA VAL A 113 12.08 -0.68 -19.14
C VAL A 113 11.63 -2.05 -18.64
N LYS A 114 10.80 -2.72 -19.44
CA LYS A 114 10.39 -4.09 -19.20
C LYS A 114 11.10 -5.02 -20.18
N LEU A 115 11.89 -5.94 -19.67
CA LEU A 115 12.63 -6.94 -20.46
C LEU A 115 12.19 -8.36 -20.01
N GLY A 116 11.39 -9.02 -20.84
CA GLY A 116 10.70 -10.25 -20.46
C GLY A 116 9.73 -9.98 -19.30
N ASP A 117 9.88 -10.75 -18.22
CA ASP A 117 9.06 -10.60 -17.01
C ASP A 117 9.65 -9.64 -15.96
N LYS A 118 10.83 -9.06 -16.25
CA LYS A 118 11.52 -8.16 -15.30
C LYS A 118 11.32 -6.69 -15.71
N THR A 119 11.03 -5.85 -14.74
CA THR A 119 11.03 -4.39 -14.89
C THR A 119 12.27 -3.83 -14.21
N GLY A 120 12.99 -2.94 -14.89
CA GLY A 120 14.22 -2.35 -14.37
C GLY A 120 14.45 -0.95 -14.91
N THR A 121 15.46 -0.26 -14.33
CA THR A 121 15.83 1.10 -14.73
C THR A 121 17.14 1.10 -15.50
N VAL A 122 17.18 1.77 -16.64
CA VAL A 122 18.40 1.97 -17.41
C VAL A 122 19.38 2.83 -16.62
N ILE A 123 20.58 2.31 -16.34
CA ILE A 123 21.65 3.06 -15.63
C ILE A 123 22.54 3.80 -16.62
N THR A 124 23.02 3.08 -17.63
CA THR A 124 23.94 3.65 -18.63
C THR A 124 23.67 3.12 -20.03
N VAL A 125 23.90 3.96 -21.00
CA VAL A 125 23.85 3.61 -22.43
C VAL A 125 25.18 4.02 -23.07
N GLY A 126 25.87 3.08 -23.70
CA GLY A 126 27.16 3.38 -24.36
C GLY A 126 27.77 2.16 -25.04
N ALA A 127 28.62 2.39 -26.03
CA ALA A 127 29.36 1.35 -26.77
C ALA A 127 28.47 0.19 -27.31
N GLY A 128 27.22 0.52 -27.73
CA GLY A 128 26.28 -0.48 -28.25
C GLY A 128 25.65 -1.37 -27.18
N ARG A 129 25.80 -1.02 -25.90
CA ARG A 129 25.27 -1.75 -24.75
C ARG A 129 24.45 -0.85 -23.84
N VAL A 130 23.47 -1.44 -23.15
CA VAL A 130 22.60 -0.79 -22.16
C VAL A 130 22.74 -1.58 -20.85
N LYS A 131 23.05 -0.89 -19.76
CA LYS A 131 23.10 -1.47 -18.43
C LYS A 131 21.79 -1.15 -17.72
N VAL A 132 21.10 -2.18 -17.23
CA VAL A 132 19.79 -2.09 -16.58
C VAL A 132 19.89 -2.62 -15.16
N ASP A 133 19.33 -1.89 -14.22
CA ASP A 133 19.22 -2.27 -12.81
C ASP A 133 17.80 -2.79 -12.52
N PHE A 134 17.69 -4.06 -12.18
CA PHE A 134 16.45 -4.73 -11.80
C PHE A 134 16.24 -4.81 -10.28
N ASN A 135 17.09 -4.17 -9.49
CA ASN A 135 16.86 -4.05 -8.06
C ASN A 135 15.57 -3.28 -7.77
N ASN A 136 14.99 -3.51 -6.59
CA ASN A 136 13.94 -2.64 -6.08
C ASN A 136 14.45 -1.18 -6.10
N PHE A 137 13.60 -0.24 -6.50
CA PHE A 137 13.98 1.17 -6.66
C PHE A 137 14.41 1.84 -5.33
N LEU A 138 14.03 1.26 -4.18
CA LEU A 138 14.46 1.68 -2.84
C LEU A 138 15.77 1.02 -2.39
N ALA A 139 16.23 -0.06 -3.06
CA ALA A 139 17.42 -0.79 -2.64
C ALA A 139 18.69 0.09 -2.63
N GLY A 140 19.47 -0.03 -1.57
CA GLY A 140 20.70 0.76 -1.35
C GLY A 140 20.46 2.22 -1.01
N LYS A 141 19.25 2.61 -0.63
CA LYS A 141 18.90 3.98 -0.26
C LYS A 141 18.38 4.03 1.16
N ASP A 142 18.90 4.95 1.96
CA ASP A 142 18.35 5.29 3.25
C ASP A 142 17.05 6.08 3.03
N LEU A 143 16.02 5.78 3.81
CA LEU A 143 14.69 6.37 3.68
C LEU A 143 14.39 7.26 4.89
N LYS A 144 13.79 8.41 4.65
CA LYS A 144 13.31 9.32 5.69
C LYS A 144 11.79 9.37 5.64
N TYR A 145 11.16 9.04 6.76
CA TYR A 145 9.73 9.14 6.95
C TYR A 145 9.40 10.22 7.96
N THR A 146 8.52 11.14 7.57
CA THR A 146 7.84 12.06 8.48
C THR A 146 6.40 11.62 8.56
N PHE A 147 5.89 11.31 9.74
CA PHE A 147 4.53 10.80 9.90
C PHE A 147 3.84 11.34 11.16
N THR A 148 2.51 11.32 11.14
CA THR A 148 1.65 11.64 12.28
C THR A 148 0.60 10.55 12.43
N VAL A 149 0.45 10.02 13.63
CA VAL A 149 -0.71 9.20 14.00
C VAL A 149 -1.83 10.17 14.33
N GLU A 150 -2.84 10.27 13.48
CA GLU A 150 -3.94 11.24 13.63
C GLU A 150 -4.92 10.82 14.72
N GLU A 151 -5.30 9.53 14.71
CA GLU A 151 -6.25 8.96 15.66
C GLU A 151 -6.08 7.45 15.82
N ILE A 152 -6.55 6.93 16.96
CA ILE A 152 -6.76 5.51 17.19
C ILE A 152 -8.25 5.23 16.92
N MET A 153 -8.53 4.26 16.06
CA MET A 153 -9.91 3.90 15.74
C MET A 153 -10.47 3.01 16.85
N GLU A 154 -11.57 3.41 17.48
CA GLU A 154 -12.21 2.65 18.56
C GLU A 154 -13.50 1.96 18.10
N ASP A 155 -14.28 2.59 17.22
CA ASP A 155 -15.55 2.05 16.73
C ASP A 155 -15.36 0.80 15.88
N LYS A 156 -16.11 -0.26 16.19
CA LYS A 156 -15.99 -1.57 15.52
C LYS A 156 -16.33 -1.51 14.04
N ALA A 157 -17.37 -0.77 13.66
CA ALA A 157 -17.79 -0.67 12.27
C ALA A 157 -16.76 0.12 11.47
N ALA A 158 -16.24 1.22 12.02
CA ALA A 158 -15.17 2.00 11.41
C ALA A 158 -13.87 1.19 11.25
N LYS A 159 -13.52 0.35 12.22
CA LYS A 159 -12.37 -0.58 12.10
C LYS A 159 -12.57 -1.58 10.97
N ALA A 160 -13.76 -2.18 10.88
CA ALA A 160 -14.08 -3.14 9.83
C ALA A 160 -14.04 -2.49 8.44
N ASP A 161 -14.59 -1.30 8.32
CA ASP A 161 -14.55 -0.47 7.10
C ASP A 161 -13.10 -0.18 6.68
N ALA A 162 -12.26 0.22 7.64
CA ALA A 162 -10.84 0.48 7.42
C ALA A 162 -10.07 -0.75 6.93
N ILE A 163 -10.32 -1.94 7.51
CA ILE A 163 -9.70 -3.19 7.06
C ILE A 163 -10.11 -3.51 5.63
N VAL A 164 -11.40 -3.41 5.30
CA VAL A 164 -11.87 -3.64 3.92
C VAL A 164 -11.26 -2.63 2.95
N GLN A 165 -11.17 -1.36 3.33
CA GLN A 165 -10.52 -0.32 2.53
C GLN A 165 -9.04 -0.66 2.26
N MET A 166 -8.29 -1.11 3.27
CA MET A 166 -6.87 -1.49 3.12
C MET A 166 -6.68 -2.70 2.19
N ASP A 167 -7.55 -3.69 2.27
CA ASP A 167 -7.34 -4.99 1.63
C ASP A 167 -8.01 -5.13 0.28
N PHE A 168 -9.11 -4.45 0.08
CA PHE A 168 -9.88 -4.48 -1.17
C PHE A 168 -9.75 -3.18 -1.98
N GLY A 169 -9.33 -2.07 -1.32
CA GLY A 169 -9.16 -0.76 -1.94
C GLY A 169 -10.38 0.15 -1.85
N SER A 170 -11.56 -0.37 -1.51
CA SER A 170 -12.79 0.38 -1.27
C SER A 170 -13.69 -0.39 -0.30
N SER A 171 -14.33 0.34 0.61
CA SER A 171 -15.36 -0.19 1.51
C SER A 171 -16.77 0.19 1.08
N GLU A 172 -16.92 0.86 -0.07
CA GLU A 172 -18.22 1.29 -0.58
C GLU A 172 -19.16 0.11 -0.80
N GLY A 173 -20.37 0.22 -0.23
CA GLY A 173 -21.41 -0.81 -0.33
C GLY A 173 -21.19 -2.03 0.56
N PHE A 174 -20.19 -2.02 1.42
CA PHE A 174 -20.06 -3.00 2.51
C PHE A 174 -20.86 -2.57 3.74
N SER A 175 -21.31 -3.55 4.52
CA SER A 175 -21.85 -3.32 5.87
C SER A 175 -21.49 -4.48 6.78
N PHE A 176 -21.49 -4.22 8.10
CA PHE A 176 -20.98 -5.14 9.09
C PHE A 176 -21.96 -5.32 10.24
N GLU A 177 -22.14 -6.57 10.65
CA GLU A 177 -22.90 -6.93 11.84
C GLU A 177 -21.97 -7.67 12.79
N PHE A 178 -21.99 -7.31 14.07
CA PHE A 178 -21.16 -7.91 15.11
C PHE A 178 -22.04 -8.64 16.10
N THR A 179 -21.70 -9.89 16.38
CA THR A 179 -22.20 -10.66 17.51
C THR A 179 -21.07 -10.85 18.52
N ASP A 180 -21.29 -11.60 19.62
CA ASP A 180 -20.27 -11.80 20.64
C ASP A 180 -19.02 -12.53 20.13
N ASP A 181 -19.18 -13.44 19.16
CA ASP A 181 -18.12 -14.29 18.63
C ASP A 181 -17.93 -14.24 17.11
N LYS A 182 -18.73 -13.41 16.42
CA LYS A 182 -18.78 -13.43 14.94
C LYS A 182 -18.91 -12.02 14.36
N VAL A 183 -18.28 -11.86 13.19
CA VAL A 183 -18.53 -10.72 12.28
C VAL A 183 -19.23 -11.24 11.01
N ILE A 184 -20.32 -10.59 10.62
CA ILE A 184 -20.99 -10.82 9.34
C ILE A 184 -20.66 -9.64 8.44
N VAL A 185 -20.01 -9.92 7.32
CA VAL A 185 -19.62 -8.95 6.31
C VAL A 185 -20.57 -9.08 5.12
N HIS A 186 -21.49 -8.12 4.97
CA HIS A 186 -22.30 -8.00 3.76
C HIS A 186 -21.43 -7.37 2.67
N THR A 187 -21.19 -8.12 1.61
CA THR A 187 -20.26 -7.71 0.57
C THR A 187 -20.88 -6.76 -0.44
N SER A 188 -20.08 -5.82 -0.92
CA SER A 188 -20.46 -4.92 -2.00
C SER A 188 -20.65 -5.65 -3.33
N ASP A 189 -21.48 -5.08 -4.20
CA ASP A 189 -21.61 -5.54 -5.59
C ASP A 189 -20.30 -5.48 -6.39
N LEU A 190 -19.37 -4.63 -5.97
CA LEU A 190 -18.03 -4.52 -6.56
C LEU A 190 -17.21 -5.82 -6.43
N THR A 191 -17.56 -6.69 -5.49
CA THR A 191 -16.83 -7.97 -5.26
C THR A 191 -17.22 -9.05 -6.25
N LYS A 192 -18.46 -9.02 -6.78
CA LYS A 192 -19.09 -10.14 -7.52
C LYS A 192 -18.29 -10.61 -8.75
N PHE A 193 -17.61 -9.70 -9.43
CA PHE A 193 -16.81 -10.00 -10.62
C PHE A 193 -15.36 -9.60 -10.47
N ASN A 194 -14.91 -9.28 -9.24
CA ASN A 194 -13.53 -8.86 -8.99
C ASN A 194 -12.63 -10.08 -8.81
N GLN A 195 -11.68 -10.26 -9.71
CA GLN A 195 -10.72 -11.38 -9.67
C GLN A 195 -9.81 -11.34 -8.43
N GLY A 196 -9.53 -10.16 -7.89
CA GLY A 196 -8.71 -9.99 -6.68
C GLY A 196 -9.46 -10.28 -5.38
N TRP A 197 -10.80 -10.37 -5.40
CA TRP A 197 -11.63 -10.52 -4.21
C TRP A 197 -11.26 -11.72 -3.34
N MET A 198 -10.89 -12.84 -3.95
CA MET A 198 -10.45 -14.04 -3.20
C MET A 198 -9.25 -13.74 -2.31
N MET A 199 -8.24 -13.04 -2.85
CA MET A 199 -7.03 -12.68 -2.10
C MET A 199 -7.32 -11.62 -1.05
N SER A 200 -8.15 -10.62 -1.38
CA SER A 200 -8.61 -9.60 -0.43
C SER A 200 -9.35 -10.22 0.74
N LYS A 201 -10.26 -11.15 0.46
CA LYS A 201 -11.02 -11.88 1.48
C LYS A 201 -10.11 -12.61 2.47
N PHE A 202 -9.05 -13.25 1.98
CA PHE A 202 -8.08 -13.92 2.83
C PHE A 202 -7.36 -12.95 3.78
N ARG A 203 -6.94 -11.79 3.27
CA ARG A 203 -6.29 -10.74 4.09
C ARG A 203 -7.26 -10.15 5.10
N ILE A 204 -8.48 -9.80 4.67
CA ILE A 204 -9.55 -9.31 5.54
C ILE A 204 -9.78 -10.26 6.72
N VAL A 205 -9.89 -11.57 6.47
CA VAL A 205 -10.06 -12.58 7.54
C VAL A 205 -8.89 -12.55 8.52
N SER A 206 -7.66 -12.44 8.03
CA SER A 206 -6.47 -12.36 8.88
C SER A 206 -6.50 -11.12 9.77
N ASP A 207 -6.80 -9.96 9.17
CA ASP A 207 -6.79 -8.67 9.86
C ASP A 207 -7.95 -8.53 10.84
N PHE A 208 -9.14 -9.08 10.52
CA PHE A 208 -10.24 -9.15 11.48
C PHE A 208 -9.87 -9.96 12.73
N ARG A 209 -9.22 -11.12 12.55
CA ARG A 209 -8.80 -11.97 13.67
C ARG A 209 -7.74 -11.31 14.54
N GLU A 210 -6.88 -10.49 13.94
CA GLU A 210 -5.83 -9.77 14.67
C GLU A 210 -6.39 -8.53 15.39
N SER A 211 -7.35 -7.82 14.79
CA SER A 211 -7.85 -6.53 15.29
C SER A 211 -9.08 -6.63 16.19
N PHE A 212 -9.78 -7.76 16.21
CA PHE A 212 -10.98 -7.96 17.03
C PHE A 212 -10.82 -9.16 17.96
N GLU A 213 -10.64 -8.88 19.25
CA GLU A 213 -10.59 -9.93 20.27
C GLU A 213 -11.90 -10.70 20.35
N GLY A 214 -11.82 -12.03 20.51
CA GLY A 214 -12.98 -12.91 20.71
C GLY A 214 -13.72 -13.32 19.44
N ILE A 215 -13.32 -12.84 18.27
CA ILE A 215 -13.96 -13.24 16.99
C ILE A 215 -13.51 -14.67 16.63
N GLY A 216 -14.45 -15.61 16.67
CA GLY A 216 -14.27 -17.01 16.26
C GLY A 216 -14.62 -17.28 14.80
N ALA A 217 -15.55 -16.52 14.23
CA ALA A 217 -16.01 -16.69 12.85
C ALA A 217 -16.21 -15.37 12.11
N ILE A 218 -15.98 -15.40 10.80
CA ILE A 218 -16.25 -14.29 9.89
C ILE A 218 -17.06 -14.85 8.72
N ASP A 219 -18.30 -14.40 8.61
CA ASP A 219 -19.19 -14.79 7.53
C ASP A 219 -19.20 -13.70 6.44
N PHE A 220 -19.07 -14.11 5.18
CA PHE A 220 -19.27 -13.23 4.04
C PHE A 220 -20.61 -13.53 3.39
N VAL A 221 -21.49 -12.52 3.37
CA VAL A 221 -22.83 -12.61 2.79
C VAL A 221 -22.85 -11.84 1.47
N GLU A 222 -22.98 -12.58 0.38
CA GLU A 222 -23.12 -12.03 -0.96
C GLU A 222 -24.58 -12.10 -1.40
N THR A 223 -25.21 -10.95 -1.66
CA THR A 223 -26.63 -10.87 -2.02
C THR A 223 -26.79 -10.63 -3.52
N TRP A 224 -27.53 -11.54 -4.19
CA TRP A 224 -27.94 -11.40 -5.58
C TRP A 224 -29.44 -11.03 -5.62
N ALA A 225 -29.70 -9.72 -5.63
CA ALA A 225 -31.09 -9.24 -5.70
C ALA A 225 -31.68 -9.44 -7.10
N LYS A 226 -32.99 -9.76 -7.17
CA LYS A 226 -33.70 -9.76 -8.45
C LYS A 226 -33.70 -8.32 -9.02
N PRO A 227 -33.36 -8.13 -10.30
CA PRO A 227 -33.45 -6.81 -10.92
C PRO A 227 -34.84 -6.19 -10.72
N ALA A 228 -34.87 -4.89 -10.41
CA ALA A 228 -36.12 -4.15 -10.34
C ALA A 228 -36.81 -4.21 -11.70
N GLU A 229 -38.14 -4.51 -11.71
CA GLU A 229 -38.92 -4.46 -12.93
C GLU A 229 -38.87 -3.03 -13.49
N PRO A 230 -38.65 -2.86 -14.81
CA PRO A 230 -38.67 -1.54 -15.42
C PRO A 230 -40.06 -0.90 -15.15
N LYS A 231 -40.03 0.33 -14.58
CA LYS A 231 -41.27 1.11 -14.43
C LYS A 231 -41.91 1.24 -15.81
N LYS A 232 -43.10 0.67 -16.00
CA LYS A 232 -43.91 0.93 -17.21
C LYS A 232 -44.13 2.44 -17.24
N SER A 233 -43.59 3.10 -18.25
CA SER A 233 -43.93 4.47 -18.57
C SER A 233 -45.40 4.47 -19.00
N GLU A 234 -46.24 5.13 -18.23
CA GLU A 234 -47.59 5.52 -18.65
C GLU A 234 -47.52 6.63 -19.73
#